data_a83fd3c3d27074c34bc89ef2aa5ba414
#
_entry.id   a83fd3c3d27074c34bc89ef2aa5ba414
#
_cell.length_a   1.000
_cell.length_b   1.000
_cell.length_c   1.000
_cell.angle_alpha   90.00
_cell.angle_beta   90.00
_cell.angle_gamma   90.00
#
_symmetry.space_group_name_H-M   'P 1'
#
loop_
_entity.id
_entity.type
_entity.pdbx_description
1 polymer ?
#
loop_
_entity_poly.entity_id
_entity_poly.type
_entity_poly.pdbx_seq_one_letter_code
_entity_poly.pdbx_strand_id
1 'polypeptide(L)'
;MKPILGLVILLSGTVAAQAQATRVYSDAGNIVIERGGNSTKLTTSEMDLDPVLSPNGAFAVYTRQGRGRSPRTYEFNQTCPTEPRPDQLRRINVDGSGDQLLLTGRKGEPERQLCDFRSKQFSADGRRLYFLTPAWASSGALHVYDLRAGEEHFLMPAKGLLVLSFCPNKYKDHLVVLSRRNFLLGGSYDWYWLYDPTGKKELGPLGQFNNAEDMIRQARGFWCAEKP
;
A
#
# COMPACT_ATOMS: atom_id res chain seq x y z
N MET A 1 -64.35 -38.30 15.39
CA MET A 1 -63.74 -36.97 15.36
C MET A 1 -62.26 -37.15 15.76
N LYS A 2 -61.31 -37.02 14.82
CA LYS A 2 -59.87 -37.11 15.12
C LYS A 2 -59.29 -35.67 15.09
N PRO A 3 -58.49 -35.25 16.05
CA PRO A 3 -57.84 -33.93 16.00
C PRO A 3 -56.63 -33.97 15.04
N ILE A 4 -56.56 -33.00 14.16
CA ILE A 4 -55.41 -32.72 13.28
C ILE A 4 -54.45 -31.89 14.07
N LEU A 5 -53.25 -32.44 14.38
CA LEU A 5 -52.16 -31.76 15.00
C LEU A 5 -51.40 -30.97 13.89
N GLY A 6 -51.53 -29.64 13.90
CA GLY A 6 -50.78 -28.78 13.01
C GLY A 6 -49.31 -28.62 13.47
N LEU A 7 -48.38 -29.03 12.62
CA LEU A 7 -46.94 -28.85 12.86
C LEU A 7 -46.57 -27.42 12.45
N VAL A 8 -46.23 -26.57 13.42
CA VAL A 8 -45.67 -25.23 13.18
C VAL A 8 -44.13 -25.38 13.01
N ILE A 9 -43.65 -25.25 11.77
CA ILE A 9 -42.19 -25.20 11.51
C ILE A 9 -41.74 -23.73 11.71
N LEU A 10 -41.05 -23.47 12.78
CA LEU A 10 -40.33 -22.23 13.03
C LEU A 10 -39.06 -22.24 12.19
N LEU A 11 -39.04 -21.53 11.04
CA LEU A 11 -37.84 -21.23 10.29
C LEU A 11 -37.03 -20.16 11.06
N SER A 12 -36.05 -20.60 11.82
CA SER A 12 -35.03 -19.73 12.39
C SER A 12 -34.05 -19.31 11.28
N GLY A 13 -34.33 -18.17 10.66
CA GLY A 13 -33.41 -17.53 9.73
C GLY A 13 -32.17 -17.03 10.48
N THR A 14 -31.04 -17.70 10.35
CA THR A 14 -29.73 -17.18 10.76
C THR A 14 -29.37 -16.04 9.81
N VAL A 15 -29.53 -14.80 10.27
CA VAL A 15 -28.97 -13.63 9.59
C VAL A 15 -27.46 -13.74 9.74
N ALA A 16 -26.76 -14.16 8.69
CA ALA A 16 -25.31 -14.09 8.61
C ALA A 16 -24.91 -12.61 8.73
N ALA A 17 -24.32 -12.24 9.88
CA ALA A 17 -23.74 -10.92 10.04
C ALA A 17 -22.60 -10.77 9.00
N GLN A 18 -22.83 -9.98 7.97
CA GLN A 18 -21.79 -9.59 7.05
C GLN A 18 -20.75 -8.81 7.86
N ALA A 19 -19.56 -9.39 8.00
CA ALA A 19 -18.43 -8.71 8.60
C ALA A 19 -18.14 -7.46 7.75
N GLN A 20 -18.53 -6.29 8.24
CA GLN A 20 -18.26 -5.04 7.55
C GLN A 20 -16.75 -4.81 7.52
N ALA A 21 -16.21 -4.61 6.31
CA ALA A 21 -14.78 -4.44 6.10
C ALA A 21 -14.26 -3.24 6.90
N THR A 22 -13.18 -3.46 7.66
CA THR A 22 -12.44 -2.37 8.30
C THR A 22 -11.66 -1.63 7.24
N ARG A 23 -11.78 -0.30 7.19
CA ARG A 23 -10.98 0.55 6.30
C ARG A 23 -10.35 1.71 7.05
N VAL A 24 -9.23 2.20 6.54
CA VAL A 24 -8.57 3.42 7.00
C VAL A 24 -8.50 4.42 5.84
N TYR A 25 -8.66 5.69 6.15
CA TYR A 25 -8.58 6.77 5.16
C TYR A 25 -8.15 8.09 5.84
N SER A 26 -7.80 9.09 5.02
CA SER A 26 -7.54 10.44 5.50
C SER A 26 -8.78 11.30 5.36
N ASP A 27 -9.11 12.03 6.42
CA ASP A 27 -10.15 13.05 6.45
C ASP A 27 -9.61 14.32 7.11
N ALA A 28 -9.70 15.44 6.40
CA ALA A 28 -9.19 16.74 6.84
C ALA A 28 -7.77 16.65 7.46
N GLY A 29 -6.87 15.88 6.83
CA GLY A 29 -5.50 15.71 7.29
C GLY A 29 -5.34 14.86 8.56
N ASN A 30 -6.34 14.06 8.90
CA ASN A 30 -6.29 13.14 10.03
C ASN A 30 -6.59 11.72 9.55
N ILE A 31 -6.01 10.73 10.21
CA ILE A 31 -6.28 9.33 9.93
C ILE A 31 -7.56 8.93 10.66
N VAL A 32 -8.46 8.32 9.90
CA VAL A 32 -9.75 7.82 10.38
C VAL A 32 -9.83 6.32 10.09
N ILE A 33 -10.33 5.57 11.05
CA ILE A 33 -10.70 4.17 10.87
C ILE A 33 -12.22 4.04 10.88
N GLU A 34 -12.74 3.23 9.96
CA GLU A 34 -14.16 2.87 9.92
C GLU A 34 -14.32 1.37 10.13
N ARG A 35 -15.19 1.01 11.07
CA ARG A 35 -15.56 -0.36 11.40
C ARG A 35 -17.06 -0.44 11.68
N GLY A 36 -17.75 -1.35 11.00
CA GLY A 36 -19.17 -1.52 11.25
C GLY A 36 -20.01 -0.25 11.06
N GLY A 37 -19.63 0.64 10.13
CA GLY A 37 -20.31 1.92 9.91
C GLY A 37 -19.95 3.03 10.91
N ASN A 38 -19.15 2.73 11.93
CA ASN A 38 -18.66 3.72 12.89
C ASN A 38 -17.28 4.22 12.51
N SER A 39 -17.10 5.54 12.43
CA SER A 39 -15.82 6.18 12.15
C SER A 39 -15.18 6.71 13.44
N THR A 40 -13.90 6.45 13.62
CA THR A 40 -13.10 6.95 14.73
C THR A 40 -11.86 7.65 14.20
N LYS A 41 -11.62 8.88 14.66
CA LYS A 41 -10.42 9.65 14.32
C LYS A 41 -9.25 9.14 15.18
N LEU A 42 -8.18 8.67 14.52
CA LEU A 42 -6.99 8.14 15.17
C LEU A 42 -5.93 9.22 15.43
N THR A 43 -5.88 10.28 14.59
CA THR A 43 -4.90 11.37 14.71
C THR A 43 -5.59 12.73 14.66
N THR A 44 -4.88 13.77 15.15
CA THR A 44 -5.38 15.16 15.24
C THR A 44 -4.40 16.19 14.70
N SER A 45 -3.44 15.76 13.86
CA SER A 45 -2.36 16.64 13.38
C SER A 45 -2.75 17.56 12.24
N GLU A 46 -3.84 17.22 11.53
CA GLU A 46 -4.29 17.88 10.28
C GLU A 46 -3.27 17.82 9.13
N MET A 47 -2.26 16.94 9.27
CA MET A 47 -1.18 16.75 8.28
C MET A 47 -0.94 15.29 7.91
N ASP A 48 -1.83 14.38 8.32
CA ASP A 48 -1.67 12.95 8.15
C ASP A 48 -2.44 12.45 6.93
N LEU A 49 -1.75 11.72 6.05
CA LEU A 49 -2.23 11.37 4.71
C LEU A 49 -1.89 9.92 4.35
N ASP A 50 -2.65 9.38 3.35
CA ASP A 50 -2.41 8.10 2.69
C ASP A 50 -2.16 6.95 3.66
N PRO A 51 -3.09 6.63 4.55
CA PRO A 51 -2.93 5.49 5.43
C PRO A 51 -3.09 4.17 4.67
N VAL A 52 -2.36 3.15 5.13
CA VAL A 52 -2.54 1.75 4.74
C VAL A 52 -2.69 0.91 5.99
N LEU A 53 -3.74 0.07 6.03
CA LEU A 53 -3.98 -0.85 7.13
C LEU A 53 -3.05 -2.06 7.03
N SER A 54 -2.48 -2.49 8.15
CA SER A 54 -1.71 -3.73 8.22
C SER A 54 -2.57 -4.95 7.86
N PRO A 55 -2.01 -6.02 7.29
CA PRO A 55 -2.78 -7.20 6.88
C PRO A 55 -3.57 -7.87 8.02
N ASN A 56 -3.06 -7.79 9.25
CA ASN A 56 -3.74 -8.30 10.44
C ASN A 56 -4.75 -7.30 11.06
N GLY A 57 -4.91 -6.12 10.46
CA GLY A 57 -5.83 -5.09 10.95
C GLY A 57 -5.48 -4.44 12.28
N ALA A 58 -4.24 -4.63 12.80
CA ALA A 58 -3.86 -4.17 14.14
C ALA A 58 -3.38 -2.71 14.18
N PHE A 59 -2.82 -2.21 13.10
CA PHE A 59 -2.28 -0.85 12.99
C PHE A 59 -2.37 -0.31 11.56
N ALA A 60 -2.26 1.00 11.42
CA ALA A 60 -2.09 1.68 10.15
C ALA A 60 -0.71 2.32 10.06
N VAL A 61 -0.14 2.38 8.84
CA VAL A 61 1.01 3.20 8.51
C VAL A 61 0.55 4.35 7.63
N TYR A 62 1.03 5.55 7.91
CA TYR A 62 0.60 6.76 7.23
C TYR A 62 1.77 7.74 7.04
N THR A 63 1.57 8.74 6.20
CA THR A 63 2.51 9.84 6.00
C THR A 63 2.04 11.05 6.78
N ARG A 64 2.87 11.58 7.70
CA ARG A 64 2.70 12.93 8.25
C ARG A 64 3.47 13.91 7.39
N GLN A 65 2.76 14.81 6.75
CA GLN A 65 3.36 15.82 5.88
C GLN A 65 4.11 16.88 6.69
N GLY A 66 5.28 17.27 6.20
CA GLY A 66 6.03 18.40 6.76
C GLY A 66 5.28 19.73 6.59
N ARG A 67 5.49 20.70 7.49
CA ARG A 67 4.87 22.03 7.40
C ARG A 67 5.38 22.80 6.17
N GLY A 68 4.50 23.64 5.61
CA GLY A 68 4.84 24.54 4.50
C GLY A 68 4.69 23.94 3.11
N ARG A 69 4.13 22.75 2.99
CA ARG A 69 3.82 22.17 1.69
C ARG A 69 2.47 22.60 1.14
N SER A 70 2.45 22.96 -0.15
CA SER A 70 1.23 23.03 -0.95
C SER A 70 0.60 21.64 -1.12
N PRO A 71 -0.70 21.55 -1.41
CA PRO A 71 -1.32 20.30 -1.81
C PRO A 71 -0.49 19.60 -2.90
N ARG A 72 -0.36 18.29 -2.80
CA ARG A 72 0.53 17.49 -3.64
C ARG A 72 0.26 17.66 -5.13
N THR A 73 1.26 18.17 -5.86
CA THR A 73 1.39 17.93 -7.30
C THR A 73 2.23 16.67 -7.50
N TYR A 74 1.77 15.78 -8.37
CA TYR A 74 2.46 14.51 -8.69
C TYR A 74 3.66 14.79 -9.61
N GLU A 75 4.79 15.15 -9.04
CA GLU A 75 6.03 15.29 -9.79
C GLU A 75 7.09 14.34 -9.22
N PHE A 76 7.67 13.50 -10.08
CA PHE A 76 8.72 12.57 -9.69
C PHE A 76 10.04 13.27 -9.35
N ASN A 77 10.30 14.43 -9.96
CA ASN A 77 11.56 15.17 -9.86
C ASN A 77 11.66 16.13 -8.64
N GLN A 78 10.76 15.98 -7.67
CA GLN A 78 10.79 16.84 -6.50
C GLN A 78 11.97 16.52 -5.59
N THR A 79 12.71 17.55 -5.21
CA THR A 79 13.66 17.45 -4.09
C THR A 79 12.88 17.40 -2.78
N CYS A 80 13.20 16.45 -1.93
CA CYS A 80 12.57 16.32 -0.63
C CYS A 80 12.85 17.53 0.26
N PRO A 81 11.83 18.29 0.72
CA PRO A 81 12.03 19.39 1.65
C PRO A 81 12.36 18.82 3.03
N THR A 82 13.28 19.47 3.71
CA THR A 82 13.63 19.13 5.11
C THR A 82 13.30 20.27 6.07
N GLU A 83 13.06 21.47 5.54
CA GLU A 83 12.72 22.67 6.32
C GLU A 83 11.30 23.15 6.00
N PRO A 84 10.57 23.68 6.96
CA PRO A 84 10.89 23.74 8.40
C PRO A 84 10.71 22.40 9.12
N ARG A 85 10.06 21.40 8.53
CA ARG A 85 9.90 20.04 9.04
C ARG A 85 9.82 19.04 7.89
N PRO A 86 10.58 17.94 7.94
CA PRO A 86 10.50 16.88 6.94
C PRO A 86 9.19 16.08 7.06
N ASP A 87 8.83 15.41 5.99
CA ASP A 87 7.78 14.40 6.03
C ASP A 87 8.20 13.24 6.93
N GLN A 88 7.23 12.55 7.49
CA GLN A 88 7.45 11.39 8.35
C GLN A 88 6.59 10.21 7.89
N LEU A 89 7.17 9.03 7.87
CA LEU A 89 6.42 7.79 7.84
C LEU A 89 6.15 7.36 9.28
N ARG A 90 4.89 7.15 9.63
CA ARG A 90 4.46 6.87 11.00
C ARG A 90 3.53 5.66 11.05
N ARG A 91 3.43 5.06 12.22
CA ARG A 91 2.53 3.95 12.54
C ARG A 91 1.64 4.35 13.71
N ILE A 92 0.37 3.89 13.70
CA ILE A 92 -0.57 4.06 14.82
C ILE A 92 -1.42 2.80 14.96
N ASN A 93 -1.69 2.37 16.17
CA ASN A 93 -2.61 1.28 16.43
C ASN A 93 -4.05 1.68 16.09
N VAL A 94 -4.88 0.71 15.74
CA VAL A 94 -6.28 0.96 15.33
C VAL A 94 -7.20 1.39 16.47
N ASP A 95 -6.72 1.40 17.71
CA ASP A 95 -7.36 2.01 18.88
C ASP A 95 -6.92 3.45 19.15
N GLY A 96 -6.04 4.01 18.29
CA GLY A 96 -5.47 5.36 18.41
C GLY A 96 -4.23 5.44 19.30
N SER A 97 -3.81 4.37 19.93
CA SER A 97 -2.60 4.34 20.75
C SER A 97 -1.33 4.11 19.91
N GLY A 98 -0.17 4.31 20.50
CA GLY A 98 1.12 3.91 19.93
C GLY A 98 1.49 4.65 18.63
N ASP A 99 1.20 5.95 18.51
CA ASP A 99 1.68 6.77 17.40
C ASP A 99 3.21 6.84 17.42
N GLN A 100 3.85 6.11 16.50
CA GLN A 100 5.29 5.89 16.44
C GLN A 100 5.89 6.40 15.13
N LEU A 101 7.02 7.09 15.22
CA LEU A 101 7.86 7.44 14.07
C LEU A 101 8.58 6.20 13.55
N LEU A 102 8.47 5.92 12.26
CA LEU A 102 9.22 4.86 11.55
C LEU A 102 10.41 5.45 10.80
N LEU A 103 10.16 6.47 9.95
CA LEU A 103 11.18 7.14 9.15
C LEU A 103 10.96 8.66 9.17
N THR A 104 12.07 9.38 9.16
CA THR A 104 12.08 10.84 8.92
C THR A 104 12.54 11.11 7.50
N GLY A 105 11.87 12.02 6.83
CA GLY A 105 12.27 12.49 5.51
C GLY A 105 13.67 13.08 5.51
N ARG A 106 14.40 12.85 4.42
CA ARG A 106 15.77 13.34 4.24
C ARG A 106 16.02 13.69 2.77
N LYS A 107 16.86 14.70 2.56
CA LYS A 107 17.47 14.97 1.25
C LYS A 107 18.61 13.98 1.00
N GLY A 108 18.93 13.77 -0.27
CA GLY A 108 20.04 12.91 -0.66
C GLY A 108 20.06 12.70 -2.16
N GLU A 109 20.93 11.83 -2.59
CA GLU A 109 20.87 11.24 -3.93
C GLU A 109 19.52 10.55 -4.14
N PRO A 110 19.06 10.41 -5.39
CA PRO A 110 17.72 9.88 -5.69
C PRO A 110 17.37 8.59 -4.96
N GLU A 111 18.33 7.67 -4.79
CA GLU A 111 18.16 6.40 -4.09
C GLU A 111 18.08 6.52 -2.56
N ARG A 112 18.48 7.67 -2.01
CA ARG A 112 18.57 7.90 -0.57
C ARG A 112 17.62 8.94 -0.04
N GLN A 113 17.02 9.75 -0.93
CA GLN A 113 16.08 10.76 -0.46
C GLN A 113 14.76 10.13 -0.05
N LEU A 114 14.17 10.63 1.02
CA LEU A 114 12.90 10.14 1.56
C LEU A 114 11.94 11.30 1.82
N CYS A 115 10.81 11.29 1.14
CA CYS A 115 9.66 12.13 1.43
C CYS A 115 8.44 11.62 0.67
N ASP A 116 7.27 12.20 0.93
CA ASP A 116 6.06 11.94 0.17
C ASP A 116 5.81 10.44 -0.07
N PHE A 117 5.98 9.65 0.99
CA PHE A 117 5.86 8.20 0.98
C PHE A 117 4.55 7.73 0.35
N ARG A 118 4.59 7.31 -0.93
CA ARG A 118 3.40 6.99 -1.75
C ARG A 118 3.26 5.49 -1.99
N SER A 119 2.08 5.08 -2.47
CA SER A 119 1.81 3.70 -2.91
C SER A 119 2.22 2.66 -1.87
N LYS A 120 2.00 2.98 -0.60
CA LYS A 120 2.34 2.09 0.51
C LYS A 120 1.58 0.78 0.41
N GLN A 121 2.30 -0.35 0.45
CA GLN A 121 1.71 -1.69 0.42
C GLN A 121 2.51 -2.63 1.31
N PHE A 122 1.81 -3.48 2.04
CA PHE A 122 2.42 -4.48 2.89
C PHE A 122 2.68 -5.80 2.16
N SER A 123 3.71 -6.54 2.59
CA SER A 123 3.76 -7.99 2.41
C SER A 123 2.59 -8.67 3.13
N ALA A 124 2.22 -9.87 2.72
CA ALA A 124 1.09 -10.61 3.31
C ALA A 124 1.25 -10.89 4.81
N ASP A 125 2.49 -11.06 5.26
CA ASP A 125 2.82 -11.27 6.69
C ASP A 125 2.91 -9.95 7.49
N GLY A 126 2.80 -8.80 6.82
CA GLY A 126 2.89 -7.48 7.44
C GLY A 126 4.28 -7.07 7.91
N ARG A 127 5.34 -7.83 7.60
CA ARG A 127 6.70 -7.54 8.06
C ARG A 127 7.40 -6.50 7.20
N ARG A 128 7.06 -6.41 5.92
CA ARG A 128 7.64 -5.47 4.98
C ARG A 128 6.60 -4.47 4.54
N LEU A 129 6.99 -3.22 4.49
CA LEU A 129 6.23 -2.14 3.89
C LEU A 129 7.01 -1.62 2.69
N TYR A 130 6.42 -1.70 1.51
CA TYR A 130 6.96 -1.15 0.27
C TYR A 130 6.32 0.20 0.01
N PHE A 131 7.09 1.16 -0.51
CA PHE A 131 6.60 2.50 -0.84
C PHE A 131 7.47 3.17 -1.91
N LEU A 132 6.92 4.20 -2.54
CA LEU A 132 7.60 5.04 -3.51
C LEU A 132 7.92 6.41 -2.90
N THR A 133 9.06 6.96 -3.30
CA THR A 133 9.45 8.36 -3.04
C THR A 133 9.78 9.07 -4.35
N PRO A 134 9.70 10.40 -4.43
CA PRO A 134 10.24 11.15 -5.56
C PRO A 134 11.75 10.89 -5.71
N ALA A 135 12.23 10.82 -6.95
CA ALA A 135 13.66 10.59 -7.21
C ALA A 135 14.13 11.24 -8.51
N TRP A 136 13.85 10.63 -9.66
CA TRP A 136 14.28 11.11 -10.98
C TRP A 136 13.15 11.82 -11.72
N ALA A 137 13.47 12.54 -12.78
CA ALA A 137 12.48 13.25 -13.59
C ALA A 137 11.38 12.35 -14.18
N SER A 138 11.68 11.08 -14.44
CA SER A 138 10.74 10.14 -15.07
C SER A 138 10.36 8.93 -14.22
N SER A 139 10.88 8.82 -12.99
CA SER A 139 10.58 7.72 -12.07
C SER A 139 10.82 8.12 -10.62
N GLY A 140 10.12 7.47 -9.71
CA GLY A 140 10.44 7.49 -8.28
C GLY A 140 11.45 6.42 -7.90
N ALA A 141 11.75 6.34 -6.62
CA ALA A 141 12.52 5.29 -5.99
C ALA A 141 11.59 4.36 -5.23
N LEU A 142 11.69 3.06 -5.49
CA LEU A 142 11.01 2.03 -4.71
C LEU A 142 11.89 1.64 -3.52
N HIS A 143 11.29 1.69 -2.34
CA HIS A 143 11.91 1.34 -1.07
C HIS A 143 11.15 0.22 -0.39
N VAL A 144 11.83 -0.49 0.50
CA VAL A 144 11.25 -1.42 1.45
C VAL A 144 11.68 -1.05 2.87
N TYR A 145 10.74 -1.09 3.80
CA TYR A 145 11.00 -0.94 5.24
C TYR A 145 10.68 -2.25 5.94
N ASP A 146 11.66 -2.85 6.62
CA ASP A 146 11.45 -4.01 7.48
C ASP A 146 10.98 -3.52 8.86
N LEU A 147 9.71 -3.81 9.21
CA LEU A 147 9.12 -3.34 10.46
C LEU A 147 9.74 -4.01 11.70
N ARG A 148 10.38 -5.17 11.54
CA ARG A 148 11.04 -5.86 12.66
C ARG A 148 12.45 -5.35 12.89
N ALA A 149 13.22 -5.17 11.81
CA ALA A 149 14.59 -4.65 11.89
C ALA A 149 14.62 -3.13 12.13
N GLY A 150 13.57 -2.40 11.70
CA GLY A 150 13.54 -0.95 11.72
C GLY A 150 14.41 -0.33 10.63
N GLU A 151 14.67 -1.06 9.55
CA GLU A 151 15.62 -0.68 8.49
C GLU A 151 14.90 -0.42 7.16
N GLU A 152 15.34 0.61 6.48
CA GLU A 152 14.89 0.98 5.13
C GLU A 152 15.98 0.69 4.11
N HIS A 153 15.57 0.14 2.96
CA HIS A 153 16.46 -0.13 1.83
C HIS A 153 15.83 0.34 0.52
N PHE A 154 16.63 0.99 -0.32
CA PHE A 154 16.30 1.23 -1.72
C PHE A 154 16.33 -0.08 -2.51
N LEU A 155 15.35 -0.30 -3.37
CA LEU A 155 15.29 -1.48 -4.24
C LEU A 155 15.64 -1.13 -5.69
N MET A 156 14.91 -0.22 -6.30
CA MET A 156 15.06 0.12 -7.72
C MET A 156 14.29 1.39 -8.11
N PRO A 157 14.59 2.00 -9.29
CA PRO A 157 13.72 3.00 -9.90
C PRO A 157 12.36 2.41 -10.28
N ALA A 158 11.27 3.11 -9.95
CA ALA A 158 9.90 2.66 -10.24
C ALA A 158 8.93 3.82 -10.44
N LYS A 159 7.94 3.63 -11.31
CA LYS A 159 6.82 4.56 -11.54
C LYS A 159 5.54 4.10 -10.85
N GLY A 160 5.44 2.81 -10.56
CA GLY A 160 4.29 2.19 -9.92
C GLY A 160 4.66 0.85 -9.29
N LEU A 161 3.83 0.41 -8.36
CA LEU A 161 4.02 -0.82 -7.59
C LEU A 161 2.68 -1.51 -7.36
N LEU A 162 2.67 -2.84 -7.46
CA LEU A 162 1.68 -3.72 -6.85
C LEU A 162 2.41 -4.87 -6.16
N VAL A 163 2.15 -5.05 -4.86
CA VAL A 163 2.61 -6.21 -4.09
C VAL A 163 1.56 -7.31 -4.18
N LEU A 164 1.92 -8.50 -4.66
CA LEU A 164 1.02 -9.64 -4.79
C LEU A 164 0.77 -10.33 -3.43
N SER A 165 0.50 -9.54 -2.40
CA SER A 165 0.26 -10.03 -1.03
C SER A 165 -0.99 -10.91 -0.91
N PHE A 166 -1.92 -10.79 -1.86
CA PHE A 166 -3.16 -11.55 -1.93
C PHE A 166 -3.04 -12.89 -2.68
N CYS A 167 -1.90 -13.19 -3.29
CA CYS A 167 -1.68 -14.47 -3.98
C CYS A 167 -1.46 -15.60 -2.96
N PRO A 168 -2.17 -16.74 -3.09
CA PRO A 168 -1.99 -17.88 -2.18
C PRO A 168 -0.81 -18.78 -2.56
N ASN A 169 -0.25 -18.61 -3.76
CA ASN A 169 0.71 -19.53 -4.39
C ASN A 169 2.17 -18.98 -4.37
N LYS A 170 3.02 -19.55 -5.24
CA LYS A 170 4.44 -19.18 -5.38
C LYS A 170 4.70 -17.70 -5.69
N TYR A 171 3.70 -16.97 -6.18
CA TYR A 171 3.81 -15.54 -6.45
C TYR A 171 3.44 -14.64 -5.26
N LYS A 172 3.17 -15.23 -4.09
CA LYS A 172 2.91 -14.47 -2.87
C LYS A 172 4.04 -13.48 -2.61
N ASP A 173 3.65 -12.23 -2.35
CA ASP A 173 4.54 -11.11 -2.06
C ASP A 173 5.52 -10.71 -3.20
N HIS A 174 5.38 -11.29 -4.40
CA HIS A 174 6.13 -10.80 -5.55
C HIS A 174 5.74 -9.35 -5.88
N LEU A 175 6.68 -8.62 -6.48
CA LEU A 175 6.50 -7.22 -6.83
C LEU A 175 6.23 -7.09 -8.32
N VAL A 176 5.11 -6.45 -8.67
CA VAL A 176 4.83 -5.98 -10.03
C VAL A 176 5.19 -4.50 -10.08
N VAL A 177 6.24 -4.18 -10.82
CA VAL A 177 6.84 -2.84 -10.85
C VAL A 177 6.71 -2.22 -12.23
N LEU A 178 6.11 -1.03 -12.31
CA LEU A 178 6.11 -0.23 -13.53
C LEU A 178 7.46 0.48 -13.64
N SER A 179 8.25 0.11 -14.63
CA SER A 179 9.60 0.66 -14.87
C SER A 179 9.76 1.19 -16.28
N ARG A 180 10.49 2.30 -16.38
CA ARG A 180 10.95 2.82 -17.68
C ARG A 180 12.19 2.07 -18.13
N ARG A 181 12.18 1.63 -19.38
CA ARG A 181 13.32 0.99 -20.05
C ARG A 181 13.60 1.71 -21.35
N ASN A 182 14.84 1.61 -21.84
CA ASN A 182 15.28 2.19 -23.09
C ASN A 182 15.45 1.10 -24.16
N PHE A 183 15.08 1.44 -25.40
CA PHE A 183 15.46 0.62 -26.55
C PHE A 183 16.94 0.85 -26.91
N LEU A 184 17.59 -0.18 -27.45
CA LEU A 184 18.99 -0.09 -27.88
C LEU A 184 19.21 0.98 -28.96
N LEU A 185 18.23 1.20 -29.83
CA LEU A 185 18.28 2.16 -30.91
C LEU A 185 17.72 3.56 -30.56
N GLY A 186 17.50 3.80 -29.28
CA GLY A 186 16.92 5.05 -28.78
C GLY A 186 15.42 4.96 -28.48
N GLY A 187 14.93 5.95 -27.71
CA GLY A 187 13.55 5.93 -27.18
C GLY A 187 13.40 5.13 -25.90
N SER A 188 12.22 5.23 -25.30
CA SER A 188 11.92 4.54 -24.05
C SER A 188 10.48 4.03 -24.02
N TYR A 189 10.21 3.05 -23.17
CA TYR A 189 8.90 2.48 -22.93
C TYR A 189 8.68 2.22 -21.44
N ASP A 190 7.43 2.21 -21.02
CA ASP A 190 7.02 1.92 -19.64
C ASP A 190 6.28 0.58 -19.64
N TRP A 191 6.89 -0.44 -19.02
CA TRP A 191 6.29 -1.77 -18.88
C TRP A 191 6.29 -2.19 -17.42
N TYR A 192 5.38 -3.10 -17.10
CA TYR A 192 5.34 -3.81 -15.84
C TYR A 192 6.27 -5.01 -15.89
N TRP A 193 7.00 -5.19 -14.80
CA TRP A 193 7.98 -6.26 -14.62
C TRP A 193 7.71 -6.99 -13.32
N LEU A 194 7.88 -8.31 -13.33
CA LEU A 194 7.74 -9.14 -12.15
C LEU A 194 9.10 -9.32 -11.49
N TYR A 195 9.14 -9.09 -10.18
CA TYR A 195 10.31 -9.31 -9.33
C TYR A 195 9.96 -10.24 -8.18
N ASP A 196 10.98 -10.93 -7.65
CA ASP A 196 10.87 -11.66 -6.41
C ASP A 196 10.51 -10.73 -5.23
N PRO A 197 10.09 -11.28 -4.06
CA PRO A 197 9.72 -10.45 -2.91
C PRO A 197 10.85 -9.58 -2.33
N THR A 198 12.11 -9.86 -2.69
CA THR A 198 13.25 -9.04 -2.27
C THR A 198 13.54 -7.86 -3.20
N GLY A 199 12.94 -7.85 -4.39
CA GLY A 199 13.20 -6.90 -5.45
C GLY A 199 14.57 -7.09 -6.14
N LYS A 200 15.32 -8.12 -5.79
CA LYS A 200 16.68 -8.35 -6.32
C LYS A 200 16.68 -9.15 -7.61
N LYS A 201 15.72 -10.04 -7.80
CA LYS A 201 15.63 -10.92 -8.97
C LYS A 201 14.47 -10.51 -9.84
N GLU A 202 14.77 -10.03 -11.05
CA GLU A 202 13.80 -9.85 -12.12
C GLU A 202 13.41 -11.21 -12.70
N LEU A 203 12.11 -11.47 -12.81
CA LEU A 203 11.56 -12.74 -13.31
C LEU A 203 11.07 -12.63 -14.74
N GLY A 204 10.80 -11.42 -15.21
CA GLY A 204 10.46 -11.15 -16.60
C GLY A 204 9.46 -10.01 -16.79
N PRO A 205 9.27 -9.60 -18.05
CA PRO A 205 8.29 -8.57 -18.39
C PRO A 205 6.87 -9.12 -18.34
N LEU A 206 5.94 -8.26 -17.92
CA LEU A 206 4.50 -8.51 -17.95
C LEU A 206 3.79 -7.70 -19.05
N GLY A 207 4.49 -6.69 -19.63
CA GLY A 207 3.94 -5.83 -20.66
C GLY A 207 3.24 -4.59 -20.11
N GLN A 208 2.21 -4.14 -20.83
CA GLN A 208 1.38 -2.98 -20.46
C GLN A 208 0.01 -3.43 -19.97
N PHE A 209 -0.55 -2.65 -19.06
CA PHE A 209 -1.94 -2.78 -18.61
C PHE A 209 -2.64 -1.44 -18.83
N ASN A 210 -3.94 -1.46 -19.09
CA ASN A 210 -4.72 -0.24 -19.33
C ASN A 210 -4.80 0.65 -18.08
N ASN A 211 -4.88 0.01 -16.90
CA ASN A 211 -4.92 0.69 -15.60
C ASN A 211 -4.59 -0.31 -14.47
N ALA A 212 -4.53 0.19 -13.23
CA ALA A 212 -4.23 -0.62 -12.06
C ALA A 212 -5.28 -1.72 -11.81
N GLU A 213 -6.56 -1.48 -12.09
CA GLU A 213 -7.64 -2.46 -11.92
C GLU A 213 -7.49 -3.62 -12.89
N ASP A 214 -7.14 -3.33 -14.15
CA ASP A 214 -6.86 -4.33 -15.17
C ASP A 214 -5.66 -5.22 -14.74
N MET A 215 -4.60 -4.61 -14.25
CA MET A 215 -3.44 -5.31 -13.72
C MET A 215 -3.82 -6.24 -12.54
N ILE A 216 -4.59 -5.75 -11.56
CA ILE A 216 -5.04 -6.55 -10.41
C ILE A 216 -5.93 -7.71 -10.87
N ARG A 217 -6.85 -7.46 -11.80
CA ARG A 217 -7.74 -8.49 -12.35
C ARG A 217 -6.93 -9.59 -13.04
N GLN A 218 -5.97 -9.23 -13.88
CA GLN A 218 -5.10 -10.18 -14.57
C GLN A 218 -4.20 -10.93 -13.56
N ALA A 219 -3.65 -10.25 -12.57
CA ALA A 219 -2.88 -10.89 -11.52
C ALA A 219 -3.70 -11.97 -10.80
N ARG A 220 -4.92 -11.66 -10.40
CA ARG A 220 -5.82 -12.63 -9.75
C ARG A 220 -6.20 -13.80 -10.66
N GLY A 221 -6.48 -13.53 -11.94
CA GLY A 221 -6.93 -14.56 -12.89
C GLY A 221 -5.83 -15.49 -13.38
N PHE A 222 -4.60 -15.01 -13.51
CA PHE A 222 -3.51 -15.79 -14.14
C PHE A 222 -2.40 -16.20 -13.16
N TRP A 223 -1.93 -15.29 -12.32
CA TRP A 223 -0.75 -15.56 -11.48
C TRP A 223 -1.13 -16.05 -10.11
N CYS A 224 -2.21 -15.53 -9.56
CA CYS A 224 -2.67 -15.89 -8.21
C CYS A 224 -3.74 -16.97 -8.20
N ALA A 225 -4.24 -17.39 -9.37
CA ALA A 225 -5.16 -18.51 -9.45
C ALA A 225 -4.47 -19.79 -9.03
N GLU A 226 -5.10 -20.56 -8.15
CA GLU A 226 -4.70 -21.93 -7.90
C GLU A 226 -4.93 -22.70 -9.20
N LYS A 227 -3.86 -23.27 -9.76
CA LYS A 227 -4.04 -24.22 -10.86
C LYS A 227 -4.67 -25.47 -10.28
N PRO A 228 -5.75 -25.98 -10.91
CA PRO A 228 -6.38 -27.21 -10.46
C PRO A 228 -5.43 -28.41 -10.48
#